data_6bf57f3e4e5350706fe2ba4b3ac44013
#
_entry.id   6bf57f3e4e5350706fe2ba4b3ac44013
#
_cell.length_a   1.000
_cell.length_b   1.000
_cell.length_c   1.000
_cell.angle_alpha   90.00
_cell.angle_beta   90.00
_cell.angle_gamma   90.00
#
_symmetry.space_group_name_H-M   'P 1'
#
loop_
_entity.id
_entity.type
_entity.pdbx_description
1 polymer ?
#
loop_
_entity_poly.entity_id
_entity_poly.type
_entity_poly.pdbx_seq_one_letter_code
_entity_poly.pdbx_strand_id
1 'polypeptide(L)'
;MDVNVASLPTLEDLRLHVHQRLCAKDQLDPGQTPLQQALIVRAGKPCGLFFQLGGPRLLKTYALWAGEENRILYYDATGLRFAETRLSEGPDPQEMAA
;
A
#
# COMPACT_ATOMS: atom_id res chain seq x y z
N MET A 1 -3.83 -1.57 17.29
CA MET A 1 -3.65 -1.48 15.84
C MET A 1 -4.93 -0.93 15.23
N ASP A 2 -4.82 0.02 14.32
CA ASP A 2 -5.94 0.65 13.64
C ASP A 2 -6.39 -0.20 12.45
N VAL A 3 -7.66 -0.62 12.45
CA VAL A 3 -8.24 -1.43 11.36
C VAL A 3 -9.46 -0.71 10.82
N ASN A 4 -9.50 -0.51 9.51
CA ASN A 4 -10.67 0.10 8.83
C ASN A 4 -11.04 -0.69 7.59
N VAL A 5 -12.20 -0.38 7.02
CA VAL A 5 -12.73 -1.00 5.80
C VAL A 5 -12.90 0.08 4.74
N ALA A 6 -12.50 -0.21 3.51
CA ALA A 6 -12.62 0.72 2.40
C ALA A 6 -12.99 -0.03 1.11
N SER A 7 -13.62 0.68 0.18
CA SER A 7 -13.86 0.20 -1.17
C SER A 7 -12.90 0.92 -2.11
N LEU A 8 -11.98 0.17 -2.71
CA LEU A 8 -10.94 0.70 -3.60
C LEU A 8 -10.91 -0.14 -4.88
N PRO A 9 -11.91 0.02 -5.75
CA PRO A 9 -12.08 -0.92 -6.87
C PRO A 9 -11.01 -0.85 -7.94
N THR A 10 -10.29 0.27 -8.05
CA THR A 10 -9.25 0.42 -9.07
C THR A 10 -7.87 0.54 -8.44
N LEU A 11 -6.85 0.24 -9.23
CA LEU A 11 -5.46 0.39 -8.80
C LEU A 11 -5.16 1.85 -8.43
N GLU A 12 -5.72 2.80 -9.18
CA GLU A 12 -5.55 4.22 -8.89
C GLU A 12 -6.12 4.59 -7.52
N ASP A 13 -7.33 4.11 -7.21
CA ASP A 13 -7.94 4.32 -5.89
C ASP A 13 -7.08 3.72 -4.78
N LEU A 14 -6.55 2.52 -5.00
CA LEU A 14 -5.68 1.85 -4.05
C LEU A 14 -4.41 2.66 -3.80
N ARG A 15 -3.75 3.10 -4.85
CA ARG A 15 -2.52 3.90 -4.75
C ARG A 15 -2.76 5.21 -3.99
N LEU A 16 -3.83 5.91 -4.31
CA LEU A 16 -4.16 7.17 -3.67
C LEU A 16 -4.40 6.97 -2.17
N HIS A 17 -5.15 5.95 -1.80
CA HIS A 17 -5.44 5.64 -0.41
C HIS A 17 -4.16 5.33 0.39
N VAL A 18 -3.30 4.47 -0.17
CA VAL A 18 -2.03 4.09 0.46
C VAL A 18 -1.12 5.31 0.60
N HIS A 19 -1.01 6.11 -0.46
CA HIS A 19 -0.16 7.30 -0.47
C HIS A 19 -0.55 8.26 0.65
N GLN A 20 -1.84 8.53 0.79
CA GLN A 20 -2.35 9.42 1.82
C GLN A 20 -2.10 8.86 3.22
N ARG A 21 -2.30 7.56 3.42
CA ARG A 21 -2.10 6.92 4.72
C ARG A 21 -0.63 6.93 5.15
N LEU A 22 0.28 6.61 4.24
CA LEU A 22 1.72 6.61 4.55
C LEU A 22 2.22 8.03 4.84
N CYS A 23 1.79 9.00 4.05
CA CYS A 23 2.17 10.39 4.28
C CYS A 23 1.60 10.93 5.60
N ALA A 24 0.38 10.57 5.94
CA ALA A 24 -0.24 10.99 7.20
C ALA A 24 0.53 10.45 8.41
N LYS A 25 1.00 9.21 8.33
CA LYS A 25 1.77 8.59 9.42
C LYS A 25 3.06 9.36 9.71
N ASP A 26 3.74 9.83 8.66
CA ASP A 26 5.01 10.55 8.79
C ASP A 26 4.83 12.07 8.71
N GLN A 27 3.59 12.56 8.68
CA GLN A 27 3.27 13.99 8.60
C GLN A 27 3.91 14.65 7.38
N LEU A 28 3.82 13.99 6.23
CA LEU A 28 4.38 14.45 4.97
C LEU A 28 3.28 14.89 4.02
N ASP A 29 3.64 15.80 3.08
CA ASP A 29 2.73 16.25 2.04
C ASP A 29 2.76 15.28 0.86
N PRO A 30 1.64 14.61 0.49
CA PRO A 30 1.61 13.73 -0.66
C PRO A 30 2.02 14.39 -1.96
N GLY A 31 1.77 15.69 -2.11
CA GLY A 31 2.16 16.43 -3.30
C GLY A 31 3.67 16.59 -3.48
N GLN A 32 4.43 16.42 -2.39
CA GLN A 32 5.90 16.58 -2.41
C GLN A 32 6.64 15.29 -2.11
N THR A 33 5.93 14.22 -1.78
CA THR A 33 6.52 12.95 -1.38
C THR A 33 5.97 11.86 -2.30
N PRO A 34 6.72 11.45 -3.32
CA PRO A 34 6.21 10.47 -4.29
C PRO A 34 6.03 9.09 -3.67
N LEU A 35 5.07 8.33 -4.22
CA LEU A 35 4.85 6.95 -3.85
C LEU A 35 5.61 6.05 -4.83
N GLN A 36 6.43 5.16 -4.30
CA GLN A 36 7.11 4.12 -5.06
C GLN A 36 6.37 2.80 -4.87
N GLN A 37 6.34 1.98 -5.92
CA GLN A 37 5.69 0.67 -5.83
C GLN A 37 6.52 -0.40 -6.52
N ALA A 38 6.34 -1.64 -6.06
CA ALA A 38 6.93 -2.81 -6.66
C ALA A 38 5.91 -3.94 -6.67
N LEU A 39 5.90 -4.72 -7.74
CA LEU A 39 5.00 -5.85 -7.88
C LEU A 39 5.47 -7.01 -7.00
N ILE A 40 4.55 -7.62 -6.25
CA ILE A 40 4.82 -8.83 -5.49
C ILE A 40 4.35 -10.01 -6.33
N VAL A 41 5.27 -10.94 -6.58
CA VAL A 41 5.02 -12.12 -7.41
C VAL A 41 5.23 -13.38 -6.58
N ARG A 42 4.29 -14.32 -6.69
CA ARG A 42 4.40 -15.65 -6.07
C ARG A 42 4.12 -16.70 -7.13
N ALA A 43 5.04 -17.67 -7.26
CA ALA A 43 4.91 -18.75 -8.25
C ALA A 43 4.67 -18.21 -9.67
N GLY A 44 5.34 -17.12 -10.02
CA GLY A 44 5.23 -16.52 -11.35
C GLY A 44 3.98 -15.69 -11.58
N LYS A 45 3.12 -15.50 -10.56
CA LYS A 45 1.87 -14.76 -10.70
C LYS A 45 1.84 -13.52 -9.80
N PRO A 46 1.34 -12.38 -10.30
CA PRO A 46 1.16 -11.20 -9.44
C PRO A 46 0.18 -11.51 -8.31
N CYS A 47 0.55 -11.17 -7.08
CA CYS A 47 -0.31 -11.41 -5.92
C CYS A 47 -0.53 -10.16 -5.07
N GLY A 48 0.18 -9.07 -5.35
CA GLY A 48 0.01 -7.84 -4.60
C GLY A 48 1.02 -6.78 -4.99
N LEU A 49 1.09 -5.73 -4.18
CA LEU A 49 2.00 -4.61 -4.38
C LEU A 49 2.66 -4.22 -3.05
N PHE A 50 3.93 -3.87 -3.14
CA PHE A 50 4.67 -3.22 -2.08
C PHE A 50 4.69 -1.72 -2.39
N PHE A 51 4.41 -0.89 -1.37
CA PHE A 51 4.43 0.56 -1.49
C PHE A 51 5.37 1.17 -0.47
N GLN A 52 6.12 2.17 -0.88
CA GLN A 52 7.03 2.91 -0.01
C GLN A 52 7.07 4.37 -0.46
N LEU A 53 7.24 5.29 0.50
CA LEU A 53 7.44 6.69 0.16
C LEU A 53 8.84 6.89 -0.40
N GLY A 54 8.95 7.68 -1.46
CA GLY A 54 10.22 8.07 -2.05
C GLY A 54 10.86 9.22 -1.28
N GLY A 55 12.09 9.60 -1.69
CA GLY A 55 12.80 10.72 -1.14
C GLY A 55 14.06 10.32 -0.38
N PRO A 56 14.80 11.30 0.18
CA PRO A 56 16.12 11.04 0.78
C PRO A 56 16.08 10.48 2.20
N ARG A 57 14.90 10.29 2.80
CA ARG A 57 14.79 9.80 4.18
C ARG A 57 15.27 8.36 4.26
N LEU A 58 16.07 8.06 5.28
CA LEU A 58 16.58 6.71 5.53
C LEU A 58 15.51 5.80 6.17
N LEU A 59 14.66 6.37 7.02
CA LEU A 59 13.60 5.65 7.70
C LEU A 59 12.27 5.93 6.99
N LYS A 60 11.60 4.88 6.50
CA LYS A 60 10.39 5.02 5.68
C LYS A 60 9.32 4.07 6.14
N THR A 61 8.08 4.58 6.20
CA THR A 61 6.91 3.73 6.36
C THR A 61 6.63 3.04 5.03
N TYR A 62 6.03 1.86 5.10
CA TYR A 62 5.69 1.12 3.90
C TYR A 62 4.37 0.38 4.07
N ALA A 63 3.82 -0.12 2.96
CA ALA A 63 2.59 -0.87 2.97
C ALA A 63 2.67 -2.05 2.00
N LEU A 64 1.91 -3.09 2.31
CA LEU A 64 1.76 -4.26 1.45
C LEU A 64 0.28 -4.44 1.15
N TRP A 65 -0.08 -4.51 -0.13
CA TRP A 65 -1.40 -4.92 -0.53
C TRP A 65 -1.37 -6.41 -0.88
N ALA A 66 -2.09 -7.20 -0.09
CA ALA A 66 -2.25 -8.63 -0.34
C ALA A 66 -3.53 -8.83 -1.15
N GLY A 67 -3.37 -9.00 -2.48
CA GLY A 67 -4.52 -9.03 -3.39
C GLY A 67 -5.47 -10.18 -3.14
N GLU A 68 -4.95 -11.36 -2.78
CA GLU A 68 -5.80 -12.53 -2.52
C GLU A 68 -6.61 -12.40 -1.23
N GLU A 69 -6.10 -11.65 -0.25
CA GLU A 69 -6.75 -11.45 1.03
C GLU A 69 -7.56 -10.16 1.05
N ASN A 70 -7.47 -9.33 0.01
CA ASN A 70 -8.12 -8.04 -0.09
C ASN A 70 -7.88 -7.18 1.15
N ARG A 71 -6.61 -7.00 1.51
CA ARG A 71 -6.24 -6.12 2.62
C ARG A 71 -4.91 -5.45 2.38
N ILE A 72 -4.76 -4.27 2.98
CA ILE A 72 -3.53 -3.50 2.97
C ILE A 72 -2.98 -3.50 4.39
N LEU A 73 -1.70 -3.84 4.53
CA LEU A 73 -1.00 -3.87 5.81
C LEU A 73 0.00 -2.72 5.83
N TYR A 74 -0.02 -1.89 6.88
CA TYR A 74 0.84 -0.72 7.01
C TYR A 74 1.87 -0.94 8.10
N TYR A 75 3.13 -0.62 7.81
CA TYR A 75 4.26 -0.82 8.71
C TYR A 75 5.02 0.47 8.90
N ASP A 76 5.48 0.73 10.13
CA ASP A 76 6.35 1.86 10.39
C ASP A 76 7.80 1.53 9.96
N ALA A 77 8.69 2.51 10.13
CA ALA A 77 10.08 2.38 9.68
C ALA A 77 10.85 1.27 10.41
N THR A 78 10.38 0.82 11.57
CA THR A 78 11.01 -0.28 12.31
C THR A 78 10.48 -1.65 11.91
N GLY A 79 9.48 -1.70 11.01
CA GLY A 79 8.84 -2.95 10.59
C GLY A 79 7.67 -3.38 11.46
N LEU A 80 7.24 -2.53 12.38
CA LEU A 80 6.09 -2.82 13.23
C LEU A 80 4.79 -2.42 12.51
N ARG A 81 3.83 -3.35 12.44
CA ARG A 81 2.52 -3.07 11.83
C ARG A 81 1.73 -2.11 12.71
N PHE A 82 1.28 -0.99 12.14
CA PHE A 82 0.51 0.00 12.89
C PHE A 82 -0.94 0.14 12.41
N ALA A 83 -1.29 -0.37 11.23
CA ALA A 83 -2.64 -0.27 10.71
C ALA A 83 -2.93 -1.33 9.64
N GLU A 84 -4.21 -1.56 9.39
CA GLU A 84 -4.68 -2.45 8.35
C GLU A 84 -5.95 -1.85 7.72
N THR A 85 -6.05 -1.90 6.40
CA THR A 85 -7.28 -1.56 5.68
C THR A 85 -7.81 -2.82 5.00
N ARG A 86 -9.00 -3.25 5.37
CA ARG A 86 -9.68 -4.37 4.71
C ARG A 86 -10.51 -3.82 3.57
N LEU A 87 -10.41 -4.47 2.40
CA LEU A 87 -11.10 -4.00 1.21
C LEU A 87 -12.40 -4.76 1.03
N SER A 88 -13.52 -4.03 1.04
CA SER A 88 -14.81 -4.58 0.63
C SER A 88 -14.85 -4.80 -0.87
N GLU A 89 -14.06 -4.02 -1.62
CA GLU A 89 -13.86 -4.16 -3.05
C GLU A 89 -12.43 -3.71 -3.36
N GLY A 90 -11.69 -4.46 -4.17
CA GLY A 90 -10.32 -4.14 -4.52
C GLY A 90 -9.99 -4.51 -5.96
N PRO A 91 -8.84 -4.04 -6.48
CA PRO A 91 -8.40 -4.39 -7.82
C PRO A 91 -8.08 -5.87 -7.94
N ASP A 92 -8.11 -6.39 -9.17
CA ASP A 92 -7.66 -7.75 -9.45
C ASP A 92 -6.15 -7.73 -9.66
N PRO A 93 -5.35 -8.43 -8.81
CA PRO A 93 -3.90 -8.45 -8.98
C PRO A 93 -3.45 -9.05 -10.31
N GLN A 94 -4.24 -9.92 -10.92
CA GLN A 94 -3.90 -10.52 -12.21
C GLN A 94 -3.90 -9.50 -13.35
N GLU A 95 -4.67 -8.44 -13.25
CA GLU A 95 -4.73 -7.39 -14.28
C GLU A 95 -3.43 -6.60 -14.36
N MET A 96 -2.60 -6.62 -13.33
CA MET A 96 -1.32 -5.91 -13.30
C MET A 96 -0.22 -6.62 -14.09
N ALA A 97 -0.46 -7.84 -14.53
CA ALA A 97 0.52 -8.62 -15.29
C ALA A 97 0.49 -8.29 -16.79
N ALA A 98 -0.49 -7.52 -17.24
CA ALA A 98 -0.64 -7.19 -18.66
C ALA A 98 0.41 -6.21 -19.12
#